data_a568f1921f6de4f0dee798832b623f09
#
_entry.id   a568f1921f6de4f0dee798832b623f09
#
_cell.length_a   1.000
_cell.length_b   1.000
_cell.length_c   1.000
_cell.angle_alpha   90.00
_cell.angle_beta   90.00
_cell.angle_gamma   90.00
#
_symmetry.space_group_name_H-M   'P 1'
#
loop_
_entity.id
_entity.type
_entity.pdbx_description
1 polymer ?
#
loop_
_entity_poly.entity_id
_entity_poly.type
_entity_poly.pdbx_seq_one_letter_code
_entity_poly.pdbx_strand_id
1 'polypeptide(L)'
;MADKPVDTEGARSDLGFGNQYFDRWFKQNSSEQKEETFNLALKYIEEARKKDPNVTLQVKSEKGEVKQITPDSLAAAMRLAHGSYEAFNNQTAAGRLQGRENLHKSIAILPMPAAFADLARAYLSENDRAKALEIANAGQQQYPDSFEIRQVMDMMKSDEKLGAKPTNRRVVVLVLGVLLFLGGWVVLWVADAMRGAQPMSRSIFIVAGAGWVLGILCLFLGMKSPPQE
;
A
#
# COMPACT_ATOMS: atom_id res chain seq x y z
N MET A 1 -14.52 47.24 8.39
CA MET A 1 -14.13 46.23 9.41
C MET A 1 -12.74 46.63 9.88
N ALA A 2 -12.58 46.91 11.17
CA ALA A 2 -11.26 47.18 11.71
C ALA A 2 -10.44 45.88 11.68
N ASP A 3 -9.27 45.90 11.03
CA ASP A 3 -8.34 44.78 11.03
C ASP A 3 -7.97 44.44 12.49
N LYS A 4 -8.25 43.20 12.89
CA LYS A 4 -7.91 42.71 14.20
C LYS A 4 -6.37 42.74 14.31
N PRO A 5 -5.79 43.30 15.40
CA PRO A 5 -4.34 43.34 15.52
C PRO A 5 -3.77 41.92 15.47
N VAL A 6 -2.70 41.75 14.70
CA VAL A 6 -2.01 40.44 14.55
C VAL A 6 -1.30 40.12 15.87
N ASP A 7 -1.61 38.95 16.46
CA ASP A 7 -0.98 38.43 17.67
C ASP A 7 0.11 37.42 17.31
N THR A 8 1.24 37.91 16.85
CA THR A 8 2.36 37.06 16.39
C THR A 8 2.99 36.24 17.54
N GLU A 9 3.02 36.77 18.77
CA GLU A 9 3.60 36.05 19.91
C GLU A 9 2.69 34.90 20.35
N GLY A 10 1.40 35.15 20.49
CA GLY A 10 0.42 34.11 20.76
C GLY A 10 0.37 33.07 19.63
N ALA A 11 0.47 33.47 18.38
CA ALA A 11 0.54 32.57 17.24
C ALA A 11 1.78 31.68 17.28
N ARG A 12 2.95 32.22 17.64
CA ARG A 12 4.20 31.45 17.76
C ARG A 12 4.13 30.45 18.91
N SER A 13 3.51 30.82 20.03
CA SER A 13 3.28 29.93 21.15
C SER A 13 2.39 28.73 20.75
N ASP A 14 1.27 29.00 20.07
CA ASP A 14 0.37 27.95 19.59
C ASP A 14 1.05 27.03 18.57
N LEU A 15 1.82 27.60 17.61
CA LEU A 15 2.58 26.82 16.66
C LEU A 15 3.62 25.92 17.35
N GLY A 16 4.23 26.43 18.43
CA GLY A 16 5.13 25.67 19.30
C GLY A 16 4.43 24.45 19.95
N PHE A 17 3.22 24.65 20.49
CA PHE A 17 2.42 23.54 21.01
C PHE A 17 2.04 22.54 19.90
N GLY A 18 1.62 23.02 18.73
CA GLY A 18 1.36 22.16 17.58
C GLY A 18 2.55 21.28 17.21
N ASN A 19 3.76 21.85 17.19
CA ASN A 19 4.98 21.10 16.93
C ASN A 19 5.30 20.09 18.06
N GLN A 20 5.10 20.44 19.32
CA GLN A 20 5.29 19.49 20.44
C GLN A 20 4.33 18.30 20.34
N TYR A 21 3.07 18.52 19.96
CA TYR A 21 2.12 17.44 19.74
C TYR A 21 2.49 16.60 18.51
N PHE A 22 3.04 17.20 17.45
CA PHE A 22 3.59 16.48 16.32
C PHE A 22 4.72 15.53 16.74
N ASP A 23 5.70 15.99 17.50
CA ASP A 23 6.78 15.17 18.03
C ASP A 23 6.27 14.06 18.98
N ARG A 24 5.24 14.38 19.78
CA ARG A 24 4.61 13.43 20.69
C ARG A 24 3.89 12.32 19.95
N TRP A 25 3.28 12.62 18.80
CA TRP A 25 2.55 11.67 17.99
C TRP A 25 3.41 10.47 17.59
N PHE A 26 4.67 10.67 17.22
CA PHE A 26 5.59 9.58 16.88
C PHE A 26 5.92 8.67 18.07
N LYS A 27 5.77 9.15 19.28
CA LYS A 27 6.06 8.41 20.53
C LYS A 27 4.86 7.62 21.05
N GLN A 28 3.67 7.84 20.47
CA GLN A 28 2.46 7.12 20.87
C GLN A 28 2.42 5.72 20.27
N ASN A 29 1.92 4.76 21.06
CA ASN A 29 1.81 3.37 20.64
C ASN A 29 0.38 2.95 20.28
N SER A 30 -0.65 3.60 20.87
CA SER A 30 -2.04 3.28 20.58
C SER A 30 -2.64 4.19 19.51
N SER A 31 -3.54 3.65 18.70
CA SER A 31 -4.25 4.39 17.66
C SER A 31 -5.09 5.53 18.26
N GLU A 32 -5.74 5.29 19.42
CA GLU A 32 -6.56 6.28 20.12
C GLU A 32 -5.72 7.48 20.58
N GLN A 33 -4.55 7.23 21.18
CA GLN A 33 -3.63 8.30 21.58
C GLN A 33 -3.08 9.07 20.38
N LYS A 34 -2.82 8.38 19.27
CA LYS A 34 -2.39 9.03 18.03
C LYS A 34 -3.48 9.94 17.48
N GLU A 35 -4.73 9.49 17.47
CA GLU A 35 -5.87 10.29 17.01
C GLU A 35 -6.08 11.54 17.89
N GLU A 36 -6.06 11.38 19.20
CA GLU A 36 -6.15 12.50 20.15
C GLU A 36 -5.03 13.51 19.91
N THR A 37 -3.79 13.03 19.83
CA THR A 37 -2.61 13.87 19.62
C THR A 37 -2.64 14.58 18.28
N PHE A 38 -3.11 13.91 17.23
CA PHE A 38 -3.33 14.49 15.91
C PHE A 38 -4.33 15.64 15.94
N ASN A 39 -5.47 15.43 16.59
CA ASN A 39 -6.51 16.45 16.71
C ASN A 39 -6.04 17.67 17.51
N LEU A 40 -5.28 17.45 18.60
CA LEU A 40 -4.68 18.53 19.39
C LEU A 40 -3.65 19.31 18.58
N ALA A 41 -2.76 18.63 17.84
CA ALA A 41 -1.78 19.29 17.00
C ALA A 41 -2.47 20.20 15.96
N LEU A 42 -3.46 19.68 15.23
CA LEU A 42 -4.19 20.47 14.23
C LEU A 42 -4.94 21.65 14.85
N LYS A 43 -5.52 21.47 16.05
CA LYS A 43 -6.18 22.57 16.77
C LYS A 43 -5.21 23.74 17.03
N TYR A 44 -4.05 23.47 17.61
CA TYR A 44 -3.06 24.50 17.90
C TYR A 44 -2.50 25.14 16.63
N ILE A 45 -2.26 24.37 15.59
CA ILE A 45 -1.82 24.89 14.27
C ILE A 45 -2.87 25.85 13.69
N GLU A 46 -4.16 25.51 13.80
CA GLU A 46 -5.25 26.35 13.31
C GLU A 46 -5.42 27.63 14.15
N GLU A 47 -5.27 27.55 15.48
CA GLU A 47 -5.27 28.75 16.33
C GLU A 47 -4.09 29.68 16.02
N ALA A 48 -2.89 29.11 15.77
CA ALA A 48 -1.75 29.91 15.29
C ALA A 48 -2.05 30.62 13.97
N ARG A 49 -2.62 29.91 12.98
CA ARG A 49 -3.00 30.46 11.69
C ARG A 49 -4.02 31.61 11.80
N LYS A 50 -5.01 31.47 12.71
CA LYS A 50 -6.02 32.53 12.94
C LYS A 50 -5.44 33.79 13.57
N LYS A 51 -4.43 33.65 14.43
CA LYS A 51 -3.75 34.78 15.07
C LYS A 51 -2.77 35.49 14.15
N ASP A 52 -1.95 34.71 13.44
CA ASP A 52 -1.01 35.19 12.43
C ASP A 52 -0.75 34.11 11.36
N PRO A 53 -1.31 34.23 10.14
CA PRO A 53 -1.13 33.25 9.08
C PRO A 53 0.33 33.14 8.58
N ASN A 54 1.13 34.17 8.81
CA ASN A 54 2.54 34.24 8.37
C ASN A 54 3.53 33.92 9.51
N VAL A 55 3.05 33.48 10.68
CA VAL A 55 3.93 33.15 11.79
C VAL A 55 4.91 32.04 11.41
N THR A 56 6.15 32.19 11.85
CA THR A 56 7.18 31.15 11.70
C THR A 56 7.77 30.77 13.05
N LEU A 57 8.04 29.48 13.22
CA LEU A 57 8.76 28.92 14.35
C LEU A 57 10.11 28.38 13.87
N GLN A 58 11.19 28.79 14.53
CA GLN A 58 12.51 28.22 14.29
C GLN A 58 12.72 27.01 15.21
N VAL A 59 12.95 25.86 14.62
CA VAL A 59 13.23 24.63 15.36
C VAL A 59 14.62 24.15 14.98
N LYS A 60 15.44 23.87 16.00
CA LYS A 60 16.78 23.32 15.81
C LYS A 60 16.68 21.79 15.78
N SER A 61 17.13 21.19 14.68
CA SER A 61 17.22 19.73 14.58
C SER A 61 18.34 19.18 15.46
N GLU A 62 18.33 17.89 15.74
CA GLU A 62 19.41 17.19 16.46
C GLU A 62 20.78 17.37 15.80
N LYS A 63 20.81 17.56 14.48
CA LYS A 63 22.03 17.85 13.70
C LYS A 63 22.46 19.31 13.74
N GLY A 64 21.76 20.16 14.49
CA GLY A 64 22.04 21.58 14.61
C GLY A 64 21.50 22.47 13.49
N GLU A 65 20.84 21.92 12.49
CA GLU A 65 20.18 22.67 11.41
C GLU A 65 18.96 23.41 11.95
N VAL A 66 18.82 24.67 11.61
CA VAL A 66 17.63 25.48 11.94
C VAL A 66 16.63 25.37 10.81
N LYS A 67 15.47 24.81 11.10
CA LYS A 67 14.32 24.74 10.17
C LYS A 67 13.29 25.79 10.55
N GLN A 68 12.74 26.45 9.56
CA GLN A 68 11.57 27.31 9.74
C GLN A 68 10.31 26.49 9.50
N ILE A 69 9.41 26.50 10.45
CA ILE A 69 8.12 25.83 10.41
C ILE A 69 7.03 26.89 10.31
N THR A 70 6.14 26.76 9.34
CA THR A 70 4.92 27.55 9.19
C THR A 70 3.71 26.73 9.60
N PRO A 71 2.54 27.33 9.90
CA PRO A 71 1.31 26.58 10.15
C PRO A 71 0.98 25.61 9.02
N ASP A 72 1.17 26.01 7.76
CA ASP A 72 0.89 25.17 6.59
C ASP A 72 1.86 23.99 6.49
N SER A 73 3.16 24.22 6.67
CA SER A 73 4.15 23.16 6.62
C SER A 73 3.94 22.11 7.73
N LEU A 74 3.59 22.57 8.94
CA LEU A 74 3.33 21.66 10.06
C LEU A 74 2.01 20.91 9.88
N ALA A 75 0.95 21.57 9.41
CA ALA A 75 -0.33 20.93 9.12
C ALA A 75 -0.19 19.87 8.03
N ALA A 76 0.53 20.18 6.95
CA ALA A 76 0.79 19.23 5.88
C ALA A 76 1.61 18.02 6.38
N ALA A 77 2.68 18.25 7.15
CA ALA A 77 3.49 17.19 7.72
C ALA A 77 2.70 16.30 8.69
N MET A 78 1.87 16.91 9.55
CA MET A 78 1.01 16.16 10.49
C MET A 78 -0.02 15.30 9.76
N ARG A 79 -0.65 15.84 8.71
CA ARG A 79 -1.61 15.09 7.89
C ARG A 79 -0.94 13.99 7.07
N LEU A 80 0.28 14.21 6.59
CA LEU A 80 1.07 13.17 5.93
C LEU A 80 1.35 12.02 6.90
N ALA A 81 1.91 12.31 8.07
CA ALA A 81 2.27 11.29 9.06
C ALA A 81 1.05 10.47 9.52
N HIS A 82 -0.05 11.14 9.89
CA HIS A 82 -1.28 10.48 10.31
C HIS A 82 -1.95 9.75 9.16
N GLY A 83 -2.00 10.36 7.97
CA GLY A 83 -2.59 9.77 6.78
C GLY A 83 -1.88 8.48 6.35
N SER A 84 -0.54 8.48 6.34
CA SER A 84 0.26 7.28 6.06
C SER A 84 0.05 6.21 7.12
N TYR A 85 0.03 6.59 8.40
CA TYR A 85 -0.24 5.64 9.48
C TYR A 85 -1.60 4.95 9.31
N GLU A 86 -2.68 5.70 9.11
CA GLU A 86 -4.03 5.16 8.96
C GLU A 86 -4.18 4.35 7.67
N ALA A 87 -3.61 4.81 6.56
CA ALA A 87 -3.71 4.11 5.28
C ALA A 87 -3.05 2.72 5.30
N PHE A 88 -1.94 2.55 6.05
CA PHE A 88 -1.16 1.32 6.03
C PHE A 88 -1.32 0.44 7.27
N ASN A 89 -1.69 1.00 8.42
CA ASN A 89 -1.77 0.24 9.68
C ASN A 89 -3.20 0.01 10.14
N ASN A 90 -4.20 0.79 9.66
CA ASN A 90 -5.58 0.59 10.06
C ASN A 90 -6.21 -0.58 9.27
N GLN A 91 -6.75 -1.55 10.01
CA GLN A 91 -7.36 -2.73 9.41
C GLN A 91 -8.77 -2.48 8.86
N THR A 92 -9.43 -1.38 9.30
CA THR A 92 -10.79 -1.05 8.85
C THR A 92 -10.78 -0.27 7.54
N ALA A 93 -11.79 -0.50 6.69
CA ALA A 93 -11.95 0.26 5.46
C ALA A 93 -12.14 1.77 5.73
N ALA A 94 -12.85 2.12 6.81
CA ALA A 94 -13.07 3.50 7.22
C ALA A 94 -11.76 4.20 7.61
N GLY A 95 -10.89 3.54 8.39
CA GLY A 95 -9.59 4.10 8.76
C GLY A 95 -8.69 4.30 7.54
N ARG A 96 -8.62 3.33 6.62
CA ARG A 96 -7.85 3.51 5.38
C ARG A 96 -8.39 4.64 4.50
N LEU A 97 -9.71 4.82 4.44
CA LEU A 97 -10.33 5.96 3.75
C LEU A 97 -9.91 7.29 4.40
N GLN A 98 -10.00 7.40 5.73
CA GLN A 98 -9.54 8.56 6.49
C GLN A 98 -8.05 8.84 6.25
N GLY A 99 -7.23 7.80 6.18
CA GLY A 99 -5.82 7.89 5.83
C GLY A 99 -5.60 8.57 4.48
N ARG A 100 -6.28 8.09 3.43
CA ARG A 100 -6.21 8.71 2.10
C ARG A 100 -6.71 10.15 2.07
N GLU A 101 -7.80 10.46 2.78
CA GLU A 101 -8.31 11.83 2.88
C GLU A 101 -7.29 12.78 3.52
N ASN A 102 -6.58 12.32 4.56
CA ASN A 102 -5.53 13.10 5.18
C ASN A 102 -4.34 13.31 4.24
N LEU A 103 -3.96 12.30 3.45
CA LEU A 103 -2.92 12.43 2.42
C LEU A 103 -3.33 13.43 1.33
N HIS A 104 -4.57 13.41 0.86
CA HIS A 104 -5.10 14.41 -0.07
C HIS A 104 -5.06 15.83 0.53
N LYS A 105 -5.49 15.98 1.79
CA LYS A 105 -5.44 17.27 2.49
C LYS A 105 -4.00 17.75 2.70
N SER A 106 -3.06 16.85 2.93
CA SER A 106 -1.63 17.18 3.01
C SER A 106 -1.14 17.78 1.69
N ILE A 107 -1.41 17.12 0.56
CA ILE A 107 -1.05 17.58 -0.78
C ILE A 107 -1.68 18.93 -1.10
N ALA A 108 -2.95 19.13 -0.72
CA ALA A 108 -3.67 20.37 -0.97
C ALA A 108 -3.11 21.58 -0.18
N ILE A 109 -2.59 21.34 1.03
CA ILE A 109 -1.98 22.40 1.86
C ILE A 109 -0.57 22.71 1.37
N LEU A 110 0.27 21.70 1.27
CA LEU A 110 1.65 21.80 0.81
C LEU A 110 2.02 20.52 0.05
N PRO A 111 2.13 20.58 -1.27
CA PRO A 111 2.56 19.43 -2.05
C PRO A 111 3.95 18.96 -1.60
N MET A 112 4.08 17.65 -1.32
CA MET A 112 5.34 17.02 -0.92
C MET A 112 5.50 15.69 -1.66
N PRO A 113 6.69 15.33 -2.15
CA PRO A 113 6.92 14.06 -2.86
C PRO A 113 6.44 12.84 -2.08
N ALA A 114 6.73 12.80 -0.77
CA ALA A 114 6.32 11.71 0.11
C ALA A 114 4.78 11.55 0.17
N ALA A 115 4.02 12.66 0.17
CA ALA A 115 2.56 12.61 0.23
C ALA A 115 1.96 12.00 -1.05
N PHE A 116 2.50 12.35 -2.23
CA PHE A 116 2.10 11.72 -3.49
C PHE A 116 2.47 10.23 -3.52
N ALA A 117 3.69 9.89 -3.08
CA ALA A 117 4.14 8.51 -3.04
C ALA A 117 3.27 7.64 -2.12
N ASP A 118 2.98 8.11 -0.90
CA ASP A 118 2.18 7.36 0.06
C ASP A 118 0.72 7.25 -0.36
N LEU A 119 0.15 8.29 -0.96
CA LEU A 119 -1.21 8.24 -1.50
C LEU A 119 -1.31 7.24 -2.66
N ALA A 120 -0.33 7.25 -3.58
CA ALA A 120 -0.29 6.27 -4.67
C ALA A 120 -0.13 4.84 -4.14
N ARG A 121 0.73 4.60 -3.13
CA ARG A 121 0.85 3.29 -2.47
C ARG A 121 -0.45 2.86 -1.78
N ALA A 122 -1.17 3.79 -1.14
CA ALA A 122 -2.45 3.50 -0.51
C ALA A 122 -3.50 3.02 -1.54
N TYR A 123 -3.58 3.65 -2.71
CA TYR A 123 -4.44 3.18 -3.79
C TYR A 123 -3.99 1.84 -4.36
N LEU A 124 -2.68 1.58 -4.50
CA LEU A 124 -2.16 0.28 -4.92
C LEU A 124 -2.54 -0.84 -3.95
N SER A 125 -2.48 -0.59 -2.65
CA SER A 125 -2.86 -1.57 -1.63
C SER A 125 -4.34 -1.98 -1.71
N GLU A 126 -5.18 -1.13 -2.32
CA GLU A 126 -6.61 -1.39 -2.57
C GLU A 126 -6.90 -1.88 -4.00
N ASN A 127 -5.87 -2.21 -4.78
CA ASN A 127 -5.96 -2.60 -6.20
C ASN A 127 -6.54 -1.50 -7.12
N ASP A 128 -6.60 -0.25 -6.69
CA ASP A 128 -6.99 0.89 -7.54
C ASP A 128 -5.77 1.46 -8.28
N ARG A 129 -5.27 0.66 -9.23
CA ARG A 129 -4.08 1.00 -10.01
C ARG A 129 -4.26 2.26 -10.86
N ALA A 130 -5.48 2.52 -11.31
CA ALA A 130 -5.74 3.69 -12.15
C ALA A 130 -5.50 5.00 -11.38
N LYS A 131 -6.07 5.10 -10.17
CA LYS A 131 -5.84 6.26 -9.29
C LYS A 131 -4.39 6.33 -8.79
N ALA A 132 -3.78 5.20 -8.47
CA ALA A 132 -2.38 5.17 -8.08
C ALA A 132 -1.47 5.77 -9.16
N LEU A 133 -1.70 5.41 -10.43
CA LEU A 133 -0.95 5.95 -11.57
C LEU A 133 -1.23 7.44 -11.79
N GLU A 134 -2.47 7.88 -11.66
CA GLU A 134 -2.85 9.29 -11.74
C GLU A 134 -2.10 10.13 -10.71
N ILE A 135 -2.11 9.72 -9.45
CA ILE A 135 -1.43 10.40 -8.34
C ILE A 135 0.09 10.39 -8.52
N ALA A 136 0.67 9.25 -8.89
CA ALA A 136 2.12 9.15 -9.13
C ALA A 136 2.57 10.03 -10.30
N ASN A 137 1.81 10.10 -11.39
CA ASN A 137 2.09 10.99 -12.52
C ASN A 137 1.98 12.48 -12.12
N ALA A 138 0.96 12.85 -11.35
CA ALA A 138 0.83 14.21 -10.84
C ALA A 138 2.02 14.60 -9.95
N GLY A 139 2.45 13.68 -9.08
CA GLY A 139 3.65 13.87 -8.27
C GLY A 139 4.92 13.98 -9.11
N GLN A 140 5.08 13.14 -10.15
CA GLN A 140 6.25 13.18 -11.02
C GLN A 140 6.34 14.46 -11.85
N GLN A 141 5.21 15.03 -12.26
CA GLN A 141 5.18 16.32 -12.95
C GLN A 141 5.70 17.46 -12.07
N GLN A 142 5.39 17.43 -10.77
CA GLN A 142 5.85 18.46 -9.83
C GLN A 142 7.27 18.19 -9.31
N TYR A 143 7.66 16.92 -9.18
CA TYR A 143 8.91 16.45 -8.59
C TYR A 143 9.57 15.38 -9.46
N PRO A 144 10.09 15.73 -10.66
CA PRO A 144 10.61 14.77 -11.63
C PRO A 144 11.79 13.94 -11.08
N ASP A 145 12.55 14.49 -10.15
CA ASP A 145 13.73 13.84 -9.56
C ASP A 145 13.46 13.13 -8.23
N SER A 146 12.20 13.10 -7.77
CA SER A 146 11.87 12.43 -6.51
C SER A 146 12.12 10.93 -6.58
N PHE A 147 12.91 10.45 -5.64
CA PHE A 147 13.19 9.02 -5.48
C PHE A 147 11.94 8.25 -5.05
N GLU A 148 11.14 8.81 -4.12
CA GLU A 148 9.94 8.19 -3.56
C GLU A 148 8.89 7.93 -4.64
N ILE A 149 8.67 8.88 -5.52
CA ILE A 149 7.69 8.76 -6.62
C ILE A 149 8.19 7.75 -7.65
N ARG A 150 9.48 7.82 -8.03
CA ARG A 150 10.08 6.83 -8.94
C ARG A 150 9.95 5.42 -8.40
N GLN A 151 10.21 5.21 -7.12
CA GLN A 151 10.06 3.90 -6.49
C GLN A 151 8.64 3.35 -6.65
N VAL A 152 7.60 4.17 -6.44
CA VAL A 152 6.20 3.73 -6.61
C VAL A 152 5.90 3.40 -8.07
N MET A 153 6.38 4.19 -9.02
CA MET A 153 6.22 3.91 -10.45
C MET A 153 6.92 2.61 -10.87
N ASP A 154 8.10 2.34 -10.33
CA ASP A 154 8.83 1.09 -10.61
C ASP A 154 8.14 -0.13 -9.97
N MET A 155 7.54 0.01 -8.78
CA MET A 155 6.66 -1.02 -8.21
C MET A 155 5.49 -1.33 -9.13
N MET A 156 4.81 -0.31 -9.68
CA MET A 156 3.71 -0.50 -10.62
C MET A 156 4.16 -1.20 -11.91
N LYS A 157 5.33 -0.87 -12.44
CA LYS A 157 5.89 -1.53 -13.62
C LYS A 157 6.30 -2.99 -13.36
N SER A 158 6.88 -3.27 -12.19
CA SER A 158 7.24 -4.64 -11.82
C SER A 158 6.02 -5.52 -11.58
N ASP A 159 4.97 -4.98 -10.98
CA ASP A 159 3.68 -5.68 -10.85
C ASP A 159 3.03 -5.94 -12.21
N GLU A 160 3.26 -5.08 -13.20
CA GLU A 160 2.79 -5.31 -14.58
C GLU A 160 3.54 -6.47 -15.24
N LYS A 161 4.83 -6.60 -14.99
CA LYS A 161 5.64 -7.74 -15.47
C LYS A 161 5.29 -9.03 -14.72
N LEU A 162 5.00 -8.96 -13.42
CA LEU A 162 4.56 -10.09 -12.60
C LEU A 162 3.05 -10.35 -12.75
N GLY A 163 2.27 -9.30 -12.98
CA GLY A 163 0.82 -9.29 -13.14
C GLY A 163 0.30 -9.68 -14.52
N ALA A 164 1.19 -10.17 -15.42
CA ALA A 164 0.74 -11.19 -16.35
C ALA A 164 0.21 -12.35 -15.49
N LYS A 165 -1.06 -12.22 -14.99
CA LYS A 165 -1.82 -13.32 -14.36
C LYS A 165 -1.40 -14.56 -15.08
N PRO A 166 -0.92 -15.61 -14.36
CA PRO A 166 -0.74 -16.90 -15.01
C PRO A 166 -2.07 -17.10 -15.73
N THR A 167 -2.02 -17.02 -17.06
CA THR A 167 -3.25 -17.05 -17.87
C THR A 167 -4.07 -18.15 -17.24
N ASN A 168 -5.37 -17.96 -17.01
CA ASN A 168 -6.29 -18.98 -16.48
C ASN A 168 -6.01 -20.35 -17.09
N ARG A 169 -5.46 -20.36 -18.28
CA ARG A 169 -4.98 -21.52 -19.03
C ARG A 169 -3.86 -22.30 -18.32
N ARG A 170 -2.88 -21.63 -17.64
CA ARG A 170 -1.79 -22.32 -16.92
C ARG A 170 -2.28 -22.94 -15.60
N VAL A 171 -3.08 -22.16 -14.86
CA VAL A 171 -3.71 -22.69 -13.65
C VAL A 171 -4.64 -23.86 -13.99
N VAL A 172 -5.43 -23.73 -15.07
CA VAL A 172 -6.28 -24.80 -15.58
C VAL A 172 -5.46 -26.03 -15.98
N VAL A 173 -4.36 -25.86 -16.73
CA VAL A 173 -3.48 -26.96 -17.14
C VAL A 173 -2.83 -27.64 -15.94
N LEU A 174 -2.36 -26.88 -14.93
CA LEU A 174 -1.79 -27.45 -13.70
C LEU A 174 -2.85 -28.21 -12.89
N VAL A 175 -4.05 -27.63 -12.70
CA VAL A 175 -5.15 -28.29 -11.99
C VAL A 175 -5.58 -29.54 -12.73
N LEU A 176 -5.69 -29.49 -14.05
CA LEU A 176 -6.05 -30.66 -14.88
C LEU A 176 -4.97 -31.75 -14.78
N GLY A 177 -3.68 -31.36 -14.77
CA GLY A 177 -2.57 -32.28 -14.57
C GLY A 177 -2.64 -33.03 -13.24
N VAL A 178 -2.91 -32.29 -12.15
CA VAL A 178 -3.07 -32.88 -10.80
C VAL A 178 -4.29 -33.80 -10.76
N LEU A 179 -5.42 -33.39 -11.34
CA LEU A 179 -6.64 -34.23 -11.35
C LEU A 179 -6.46 -35.53 -12.14
N LEU A 180 -5.78 -35.45 -13.32
CA LEU A 180 -5.49 -36.65 -14.11
C LEU A 180 -4.52 -37.57 -13.40
N PHE A 181 -3.50 -37.03 -12.74
CA PHE A 181 -2.55 -37.83 -11.97
C PHE A 181 -3.23 -38.55 -10.77
N LEU A 182 -4.02 -37.80 -9.99
CA LEU A 182 -4.77 -38.38 -8.87
C LEU A 182 -5.87 -39.36 -9.32
N GLY A 183 -6.55 -39.03 -10.45
CA GLY A 183 -7.55 -39.88 -11.07
C GLY A 183 -7.00 -41.25 -11.45
N GLY A 184 -5.77 -41.30 -12.00
CA GLY A 184 -5.09 -42.58 -12.28
C GLY A 184 -4.89 -43.44 -11.03
N TRP A 185 -4.55 -42.85 -9.90
CA TRP A 185 -4.43 -43.55 -8.60
C TRP A 185 -5.76 -44.10 -8.11
N VAL A 186 -6.83 -43.30 -8.19
CA VAL A 186 -8.17 -43.69 -7.76
C VAL A 186 -8.67 -44.88 -8.59
N VAL A 187 -8.46 -44.87 -9.91
CA VAL A 187 -8.84 -45.98 -10.80
C VAL A 187 -8.13 -47.25 -10.43
N LEU A 188 -6.83 -47.19 -10.14
CA LEU A 188 -6.09 -48.40 -9.70
C LEU A 188 -6.58 -48.90 -8.35
N TRP A 189 -6.84 -48.01 -7.38
CA TRP A 189 -7.30 -48.36 -6.06
C TRP A 189 -8.70 -49.00 -6.06
N VAL A 190 -9.63 -48.40 -6.83
CA VAL A 190 -10.99 -48.94 -7.00
C VAL A 190 -10.96 -50.28 -7.71
N ALA A 191 -10.14 -50.43 -8.76
CA ALA A 191 -9.96 -51.66 -9.47
C ALA A 191 -9.35 -52.76 -8.59
N ASP A 192 -8.44 -52.40 -7.68
CA ASP A 192 -7.87 -53.33 -6.71
C ASP A 192 -8.90 -53.75 -5.63
N ALA A 193 -9.67 -52.81 -5.11
CA ALA A 193 -10.72 -53.04 -4.11
C ALA A 193 -11.87 -53.91 -4.62
N MET A 194 -12.22 -53.78 -5.91
CA MET A 194 -13.32 -54.57 -6.53
C MET A 194 -12.93 -55.96 -6.96
N ARG A 195 -11.66 -56.32 -6.84
CA ARG A 195 -11.08 -57.44 -7.56
C ARG A 195 -11.30 -58.80 -6.92
N GLY A 196 -11.44 -58.94 -5.65
CA GLY A 196 -11.28 -60.25 -5.03
C GLY A 196 -9.98 -60.94 -5.53
N ALA A 197 -9.98 -62.24 -5.76
CA ALA A 197 -8.79 -63.01 -6.12
C ALA A 197 -8.47 -63.11 -7.64
N GLN A 198 -9.05 -62.22 -8.51
CA GLN A 198 -8.83 -62.35 -9.96
C GLN A 198 -7.70 -61.41 -10.48
N PRO A 199 -6.94 -61.80 -11.55
CA PRO A 199 -5.86 -60.96 -12.12
C PRO A 199 -6.39 -59.71 -12.85
N MET A 200 -5.70 -58.56 -12.75
CA MET A 200 -6.09 -57.29 -13.37
C MET A 200 -6.13 -57.37 -14.88
N SER A 201 -7.18 -56.86 -15.49
CA SER A 201 -7.22 -56.78 -16.93
C SER A 201 -6.18 -55.78 -17.46
N ARG A 202 -5.51 -56.14 -18.58
CA ARG A 202 -4.48 -55.24 -19.21
C ARG A 202 -5.03 -53.88 -19.55
N SER A 203 -6.32 -53.74 -19.83
CA SER A 203 -6.98 -52.49 -20.14
C SER A 203 -6.97 -51.48 -19.01
N ILE A 204 -7.07 -51.93 -17.72
CA ILE A 204 -7.03 -51.03 -16.56
C ILE A 204 -5.65 -50.40 -16.39
N PHE A 205 -4.57 -51.16 -16.62
CA PHE A 205 -3.21 -50.64 -16.55
C PHE A 205 -2.95 -49.65 -17.70
N ILE A 206 -3.49 -49.87 -18.88
CA ILE A 206 -3.35 -48.94 -20.03
C ILE A 206 -4.05 -47.61 -19.71
N VAL A 207 -5.27 -47.63 -19.17
CA VAL A 207 -6.04 -46.41 -18.86
C VAL A 207 -5.36 -45.63 -17.71
N ALA A 208 -4.94 -46.30 -16.64
CA ALA A 208 -4.26 -45.67 -15.53
C ALA A 208 -2.90 -45.11 -15.94
N GLY A 209 -2.13 -45.85 -16.74
CA GLY A 209 -0.84 -45.41 -17.30
C GLY A 209 -0.97 -44.18 -18.22
N ALA A 210 -1.97 -44.19 -19.12
CA ALA A 210 -2.25 -43.02 -19.97
C ALA A 210 -2.60 -41.78 -19.17
N GLY A 211 -3.40 -41.91 -18.09
CA GLY A 211 -3.73 -40.80 -17.17
C GLY A 211 -2.49 -40.22 -16.50
N TRP A 212 -1.55 -41.05 -16.07
CA TRP A 212 -0.30 -40.60 -15.45
C TRP A 212 0.61 -39.87 -16.45
N VAL A 213 0.81 -40.42 -17.64
CA VAL A 213 1.64 -39.81 -18.67
C VAL A 213 1.07 -38.43 -19.06
N LEU A 214 -0.23 -38.36 -19.27
CA LEU A 214 -0.90 -37.06 -19.57
C LEU A 214 -0.82 -36.09 -18.40
N GLY A 215 -1.01 -36.56 -17.16
CA GLY A 215 -0.89 -35.75 -15.96
C GLY A 215 0.51 -35.16 -15.81
N ILE A 216 1.57 -35.96 -15.97
CA ILE A 216 2.95 -35.53 -15.91
C ILE A 216 3.26 -34.52 -17.04
N LEU A 217 2.78 -34.79 -18.26
CA LEU A 217 2.97 -33.88 -19.42
C LEU A 217 2.32 -32.53 -19.16
N CYS A 218 1.10 -32.51 -18.62
CA CYS A 218 0.41 -31.26 -18.25
C CYS A 218 1.15 -30.50 -17.15
N LEU A 219 1.72 -31.17 -16.15
CA LEU A 219 2.52 -30.54 -15.10
C LEU A 219 3.79 -29.91 -15.70
N PHE A 220 4.48 -30.62 -16.59
CA PHE A 220 5.67 -30.06 -17.26
C PHE A 220 5.36 -28.86 -18.14
N LEU A 221 4.27 -28.91 -18.92
CA LEU A 221 3.83 -27.79 -19.76
C LEU A 221 3.37 -26.58 -18.94
N GLY A 222 2.75 -26.84 -17.77
CA GLY A 222 2.33 -25.78 -16.85
C GLY A 222 3.49 -25.10 -16.12
N MET A 223 4.59 -25.82 -15.85
CA MET A 223 5.78 -25.33 -15.17
C MET A 223 6.81 -24.65 -16.08
N LYS A 224 6.75 -24.87 -17.40
CA LYS A 224 7.72 -24.28 -18.33
C LYS A 224 7.58 -22.75 -18.31
N SER A 225 8.61 -22.06 -17.81
CA SER A 225 8.69 -20.59 -17.84
C SER A 225 8.60 -20.09 -19.29
N PRO A 226 7.98 -18.91 -19.57
CA PRO A 226 8.07 -18.29 -20.87
C PRO A 226 9.53 -18.00 -21.20
N PRO A 227 9.94 -18.03 -22.48
CA PRO A 227 11.24 -17.52 -22.89
C PRO A 227 11.35 -16.07 -22.39
N GLN A 228 12.46 -15.75 -21.76
CA GLN A 228 12.81 -14.36 -21.44
C GLN A 228 13.20 -13.72 -22.78
N GLU A 229 12.35 -12.83 -23.29
CA GLU A 229 12.71 -11.89 -24.37
C GLU A 229 13.31 -10.61 -23.77
#